data_06d0e26db2dcfba1d1de0dc8e4a0cf2a
#
_entry.id   06d0e26db2dcfba1d1de0dc8e4a0cf2a
#
_cell.length_a   1.000
_cell.length_b   1.000
_cell.length_c   1.000
_cell.angle_alpha   90.00
_cell.angle_beta   90.00
_cell.angle_gamma   90.00
#
_symmetry.space_group_name_H-M   'P 1'
#
loop_
_entity.id
_entity.type
_entity.pdbx_description
1 polymer ?
#
loop_
_entity_poly.entity_id
_entity_poly.type
_entity_poly.pdbx_seq_one_letter_code
_entity_poly.pdbx_strand_id
1 'polypeptide(L)'
;MHVRDLMTTDVVAVAPTTSIRDAARMMFRYRVSGLPVVDPEGHVLGIITEGDFLAMELKRADGGDTAEFVSEVMSHSVLSVSPDLEVMDAARYMYEHDVKRIVVVEDAKMTGIISRFDIVAGFTRPDDLIEDEIREDLIRRVLFVDPSTVDVRVSNGIVTLFGKIGTRTEVRLMEELTRRLDGVVDVDNELEWRIDDTDL
;
A
#
# COMPACT_ATOMS: atom_id res chain seq x y z
N MET A 1 -0.55 5.61 -9.71
CA MET A 1 0.14 5.08 -8.52
C MET A 1 0.88 3.82 -8.92
N HIS A 2 2.17 3.74 -8.61
CA HIS A 2 3.04 2.63 -9.00
C HIS A 2 3.34 1.73 -7.80
N VAL A 3 3.81 0.52 -8.08
CA VAL A 3 4.18 -0.46 -7.04
C VAL A 3 5.18 0.11 -6.03
N ARG A 4 6.16 0.92 -6.48
CA ARG A 4 7.14 1.59 -5.62
C ARG A 4 6.53 2.47 -4.53
N ASP A 5 5.32 3.00 -4.75
CA ASP A 5 4.64 3.92 -3.83
C ASP A 5 4.03 3.17 -2.63
N LEU A 6 3.79 1.86 -2.76
CA LEU A 6 3.14 1.01 -1.76
C LEU A 6 4.00 -0.16 -1.28
N MET A 7 5.07 -0.53 -2.00
CA MET A 7 5.88 -1.69 -1.64
C MET A 7 6.63 -1.48 -0.32
N THR A 8 6.85 -2.57 0.41
CA THR A 8 7.80 -2.62 1.52
C THR A 8 9.22 -2.79 0.95
N THR A 9 10.13 -1.89 1.28
CA THR A 9 11.53 -1.92 0.82
C THR A 9 12.47 -2.63 1.81
N ASP A 10 12.19 -2.56 3.12
CA ASP A 10 12.94 -3.30 4.15
C ASP A 10 12.39 -4.72 4.27
N VAL A 11 12.71 -5.56 3.26
CA VAL A 11 12.16 -6.90 3.11
C VAL A 11 12.94 -7.89 3.97
N VAL A 12 12.23 -8.58 4.85
CA VAL A 12 12.79 -9.72 5.58
C VAL A 12 12.90 -10.89 4.60
N ALA A 13 14.13 -11.28 4.29
CA ALA A 13 14.46 -12.37 3.38
C ALA A 13 15.36 -13.42 4.06
N VAL A 14 15.47 -14.59 3.46
CA VAL A 14 16.30 -15.70 3.96
C VAL A 14 17.21 -16.25 2.87
N ALA A 15 18.29 -16.94 3.26
CA ALA A 15 19.13 -17.69 2.34
C ALA A 15 18.55 -19.11 2.10
N PRO A 16 18.87 -19.78 0.97
CA PRO A 16 18.48 -21.16 0.70
C PRO A 16 18.90 -22.15 1.82
N THR A 17 20.02 -21.86 2.47
CA THR A 17 20.61 -22.66 3.56
C THR A 17 20.06 -22.32 4.94
N THR A 18 19.10 -21.41 5.03
CA THR A 18 18.42 -21.12 6.30
C THR A 18 17.63 -22.34 6.75
N SER A 19 17.72 -22.70 8.05
CA SER A 19 16.93 -23.81 8.57
C SER A 19 15.43 -23.48 8.54
N ILE A 20 14.62 -24.51 8.32
CA ILE A 20 13.14 -24.38 8.37
C ILE A 20 12.69 -23.77 9.69
N ARG A 21 13.32 -24.16 10.80
CA ARG A 21 13.00 -23.64 12.13
C ARG A 21 13.28 -22.15 12.26
N ASP A 22 14.39 -21.67 11.70
CA ASP A 22 14.76 -20.26 11.77
C ASP A 22 13.89 -19.41 10.83
N ALA A 23 13.57 -19.92 9.64
CA ALA A 23 12.61 -19.29 8.75
C ALA A 23 11.22 -19.12 9.42
N ALA A 24 10.72 -20.18 10.10
CA ALA A 24 9.47 -20.11 10.87
C ALA A 24 9.54 -19.07 11.99
N ARG A 25 10.66 -18.99 12.72
CA ARG A 25 10.86 -17.97 13.76
C ARG A 25 10.87 -16.57 13.19
N MET A 26 11.49 -16.38 12.03
CA MET A 26 11.50 -15.08 11.34
C MET A 26 10.10 -14.67 10.92
N MET A 27 9.31 -15.56 10.30
CA MET A 27 7.93 -15.29 9.95
C MET A 27 7.09 -14.87 11.16
N PHE A 28 7.21 -15.59 12.27
CA PHE A 28 6.50 -15.28 13.49
C PHE A 28 6.95 -13.94 14.10
N ARG A 29 8.27 -13.70 14.19
CA ARG A 29 8.86 -12.49 14.79
C ARG A 29 8.45 -11.23 14.01
N TYR A 30 8.53 -11.28 12.69
CA TYR A 30 8.24 -10.14 11.82
C TYR A 30 6.78 -10.07 11.36
N ARG A 31 5.95 -11.05 11.78
CA ARG A 31 4.52 -11.15 11.44
C ARG A 31 4.28 -11.15 9.92
N VAL A 32 5.12 -11.86 9.19
CA VAL A 32 5.01 -12.05 7.75
C VAL A 32 4.60 -13.47 7.42
N SER A 33 3.77 -13.67 6.41
CA SER A 33 3.29 -14.98 5.96
C SER A 33 4.05 -15.54 4.75
N GLY A 34 5.24 -15.01 4.48
CA GLY A 34 6.17 -15.52 3.48
C GLY A 34 7.46 -14.70 3.46
N LEU A 35 8.55 -15.39 3.14
CA LEU A 35 9.90 -14.83 3.08
C LEU A 35 10.46 -15.09 1.69
N PRO A 36 10.87 -14.06 0.94
CA PRO A 36 11.71 -14.25 -0.24
C PRO A 36 13.00 -14.96 0.11
N VAL A 37 13.45 -15.83 -0.78
CA VAL A 37 14.73 -16.53 -0.67
C VAL A 37 15.68 -15.91 -1.67
N VAL A 38 16.78 -15.37 -1.19
CA VAL A 38 17.75 -14.62 -2.01
C VAL A 38 19.16 -15.17 -1.88
N ASP A 39 19.96 -14.94 -2.91
CA ASP A 39 21.41 -15.17 -2.85
C ASP A 39 22.14 -14.00 -2.17
N PRO A 40 23.47 -14.11 -1.92
CA PRO A 40 24.25 -13.02 -1.32
C PRO A 40 24.29 -11.74 -2.18
N GLU A 41 24.07 -11.84 -3.48
CA GLU A 41 24.02 -10.75 -4.43
C GLU A 41 22.67 -10.03 -4.49
N GLY A 42 21.61 -10.63 -3.84
CA GLY A 42 20.24 -10.10 -3.77
C GLY A 42 19.32 -10.60 -4.87
N HIS A 43 19.71 -11.60 -5.66
CA HIS A 43 18.81 -12.20 -6.65
C HIS A 43 17.80 -13.12 -5.98
N VAL A 44 16.58 -13.11 -6.48
CA VAL A 44 15.50 -13.96 -5.96
C VAL A 44 15.64 -15.38 -6.48
N LEU A 45 15.79 -16.33 -5.57
CA LEU A 45 15.91 -17.77 -5.86
C LEU A 45 14.58 -18.52 -5.64
N GLY A 46 13.74 -18.00 -4.77
CA GLY A 46 12.48 -18.64 -4.38
C GLY A 46 11.68 -17.80 -3.40
N ILE A 47 10.62 -18.40 -2.92
CA ILE A 47 9.83 -17.89 -1.80
C ILE A 47 9.38 -19.05 -0.92
N ILE A 48 9.43 -18.88 0.41
CA ILE A 48 8.82 -19.80 1.36
C ILE A 48 7.66 -19.12 2.06
N THR A 49 6.53 -19.81 2.15
CA THR A 49 5.26 -19.28 2.67
C THR A 49 4.68 -20.16 3.77
N GLU A 50 3.65 -19.67 4.47
CA GLU A 50 2.84 -20.48 5.41
C GLU A 50 2.34 -21.79 4.79
N GLY A 51 1.95 -21.75 3.48
CA GLY A 51 1.47 -22.91 2.77
C GLY A 51 2.54 -24.02 2.66
N ASP A 52 3.79 -23.63 2.43
CA ASP A 52 4.90 -24.58 2.32
C ASP A 52 5.18 -25.24 3.67
N PHE A 53 5.10 -24.50 4.79
CA PHE A 53 5.20 -25.06 6.14
C PHE A 53 4.04 -26.05 6.43
N LEU A 54 2.82 -25.69 6.07
CA LEU A 54 1.67 -26.59 6.29
C LEU A 54 1.79 -27.85 5.43
N ALA A 55 2.19 -27.74 4.17
CA ALA A 55 2.39 -28.87 3.29
C ALA A 55 3.50 -29.82 3.83
N MET A 56 4.59 -29.25 4.34
CA MET A 56 5.67 -30.00 4.97
C MET A 56 5.18 -30.77 6.21
N GLU A 57 4.43 -30.12 7.11
CA GLU A 57 3.91 -30.76 8.33
C GLU A 57 2.89 -31.86 8.02
N LEU A 58 2.04 -31.68 7.01
CA LEU A 58 1.12 -32.72 6.54
C LEU A 58 1.90 -33.92 6.00
N LYS A 59 2.91 -33.70 5.14
CA LYS A 59 3.76 -34.76 4.62
C LYS A 59 4.48 -35.52 5.73
N ARG A 60 4.95 -34.82 6.76
CA ARG A 60 5.57 -35.43 7.93
C ARG A 60 4.59 -36.27 8.73
N ALA A 61 3.35 -35.82 8.91
CA ALA A 61 2.30 -36.58 9.60
C ALA A 61 1.98 -37.90 8.88
N ASP A 62 2.11 -37.91 7.55
CA ASP A 62 1.92 -39.09 6.70
C ASP A 62 3.17 -39.99 6.63
N GLY A 63 4.20 -39.73 7.43
CA GLY A 63 5.44 -40.54 7.51
C GLY A 63 6.49 -40.18 6.44
N GLY A 64 6.38 -39.05 5.79
CA GLY A 64 7.37 -38.55 4.84
C GLY A 64 8.58 -37.90 5.53
N ASP A 65 9.66 -37.70 4.74
CA ASP A 65 10.88 -37.06 5.22
C ASP A 65 10.64 -35.61 5.61
N THR A 66 11.39 -35.15 6.61
CA THR A 66 11.37 -33.76 7.07
C THR A 66 12.47 -32.97 6.36
N ALA A 67 12.10 -31.84 5.78
CA ALA A 67 13.09 -30.90 5.25
C ALA A 67 13.87 -30.22 6.39
N GLU A 68 15.14 -29.98 6.17
CA GLU A 68 16.04 -29.29 7.10
C GLU A 68 16.22 -27.82 6.68
N PHE A 69 16.33 -27.56 5.37
CA PHE A 69 16.64 -26.25 4.82
C PHE A 69 15.51 -25.69 3.95
N VAL A 70 15.44 -24.37 3.86
CA VAL A 70 14.45 -23.63 3.05
C VAL A 70 14.48 -24.07 1.59
N SER A 71 15.66 -24.31 1.02
CA SER A 71 15.84 -24.76 -0.36
C SER A 71 15.09 -26.05 -0.73
N GLU A 72 14.76 -26.88 0.26
CA GLU A 72 14.10 -28.17 0.04
C GLU A 72 12.59 -28.07 -0.11
N VAL A 73 12.01 -26.95 0.34
CA VAL A 73 10.54 -26.74 0.37
C VAL A 73 10.07 -25.46 -0.30
N MET A 74 10.97 -24.50 -0.56
CA MET A 74 10.61 -23.24 -1.21
C MET A 74 10.04 -23.45 -2.60
N SER A 75 9.15 -22.56 -3.01
CA SER A 75 8.70 -22.45 -4.40
C SER A 75 9.76 -21.70 -5.21
N HIS A 76 10.25 -22.29 -6.28
CA HIS A 76 11.23 -21.67 -7.20
C HIS A 76 10.58 -20.74 -8.23
N SER A 77 9.29 -20.95 -8.53
CA SER A 77 8.54 -20.09 -9.45
C SER A 77 8.01 -18.87 -8.72
N VAL A 78 8.83 -17.81 -8.66
CA VAL A 78 8.46 -16.56 -8.00
C VAL A 78 7.95 -15.56 -9.02
N LEU A 79 6.73 -15.09 -8.82
CA LEU A 79 6.22 -13.95 -9.58
C LEU A 79 6.94 -12.69 -9.12
N SER A 80 7.45 -11.93 -10.08
CA SER A 80 8.11 -10.67 -9.83
C SER A 80 7.58 -9.59 -10.78
N VAL A 81 7.63 -8.33 -10.31
CA VAL A 81 7.23 -7.15 -11.07
C VAL A 81 8.26 -6.03 -10.92
N SER A 82 8.23 -5.10 -11.86
CA SER A 82 9.03 -3.87 -11.77
C SER A 82 8.41 -2.92 -10.72
N PRO A 83 9.23 -2.10 -10.02
CA PRO A 83 8.72 -1.04 -9.16
C PRO A 83 7.89 0.02 -9.91
N ASP A 84 8.08 0.15 -11.22
CA ASP A 84 7.33 1.09 -12.08
C ASP A 84 5.99 0.55 -12.58
N LEU A 85 5.66 -0.72 -12.30
CA LEU A 85 4.37 -1.27 -12.69
C LEU A 85 3.24 -0.53 -11.97
N GLU A 86 2.10 -0.33 -12.65
CA GLU A 86 0.92 0.23 -12.01
C GLU A 86 0.35 -0.73 -10.97
N VAL A 87 -0.11 -0.18 -9.84
CA VAL A 87 -0.67 -0.95 -8.71
C VAL A 87 -1.85 -1.81 -9.14
N MET A 88 -2.71 -1.31 -10.05
CA MET A 88 -3.86 -2.07 -10.54
C MET A 88 -3.45 -3.28 -11.40
N ASP A 89 -2.33 -3.19 -12.12
CA ASP A 89 -1.79 -4.32 -12.86
C ASP A 89 -1.16 -5.34 -11.92
N ALA A 90 -0.47 -4.90 -10.87
CA ALA A 90 0.00 -5.80 -9.81
C ALA A 90 -1.17 -6.50 -9.10
N ALA A 91 -2.27 -5.79 -8.82
CA ALA A 91 -3.49 -6.37 -8.25
C ALA A 91 -4.10 -7.45 -9.16
N ARG A 92 -4.18 -7.19 -10.47
CA ARG A 92 -4.63 -8.16 -11.47
C ARG A 92 -3.74 -9.40 -11.49
N TYR A 93 -2.41 -9.21 -11.49
CA TYR A 93 -1.43 -10.29 -11.43
C TYR A 93 -1.62 -11.17 -10.19
N MET A 94 -1.82 -10.56 -9.01
CA MET A 94 -2.09 -11.29 -7.78
C MET A 94 -3.40 -12.09 -7.84
N TYR A 95 -4.41 -11.55 -8.49
CA TYR A 95 -5.71 -12.20 -8.63
C TYR A 95 -5.65 -13.39 -9.61
N GLU A 96 -5.06 -13.19 -10.79
CA GLU A 96 -4.97 -14.20 -11.85
C GLU A 96 -4.12 -15.41 -11.46
N HIS A 97 -3.06 -15.17 -10.68
CA HIS A 97 -2.14 -16.23 -10.23
C HIS A 97 -2.43 -16.75 -8.82
N ASP A 98 -3.50 -16.27 -8.20
CA ASP A 98 -3.91 -16.58 -6.82
C ASP A 98 -2.77 -16.45 -5.78
N VAL A 99 -1.95 -15.42 -5.90
CA VAL A 99 -0.86 -15.13 -4.96
C VAL A 99 -1.22 -13.97 -4.02
N LYS A 100 -0.76 -14.06 -2.77
CA LYS A 100 -1.00 -13.02 -1.75
C LYS A 100 0.02 -11.87 -1.82
N ARG A 101 1.15 -12.06 -2.52
CA ARG A 101 2.26 -11.11 -2.64
C ARG A 101 3.07 -11.37 -3.89
N ILE A 102 3.79 -10.35 -4.32
CA ILE A 102 4.69 -10.38 -5.45
C ILE A 102 6.00 -9.73 -5.05
N VAL A 103 7.12 -10.31 -5.42
CA VAL A 103 8.44 -9.73 -5.20
C VAL A 103 8.68 -8.62 -6.21
N VAL A 104 9.22 -7.50 -5.76
CA VAL A 104 9.58 -6.38 -6.65
C VAL A 104 11.06 -6.46 -6.97
N VAL A 105 11.37 -6.44 -8.27
CA VAL A 105 12.72 -6.66 -8.78
C VAL A 105 13.10 -5.52 -9.74
N GLU A 106 14.29 -4.97 -9.57
CA GLU A 106 14.93 -4.03 -10.46
C GLU A 106 16.37 -4.48 -10.70
N ASP A 107 16.85 -4.46 -11.95
CA ASP A 107 18.19 -4.92 -12.35
C ASP A 107 18.52 -6.34 -11.82
N ALA A 108 17.54 -7.25 -11.92
CA ALA A 108 17.58 -8.63 -11.43
C ALA A 108 17.71 -8.81 -9.91
N LYS A 109 17.68 -7.75 -9.12
CA LYS A 109 17.76 -7.78 -7.66
C LYS A 109 16.43 -7.43 -7.01
N MET A 110 16.18 -8.03 -5.86
CA MET A 110 15.02 -7.68 -5.06
C MET A 110 15.17 -6.27 -4.50
N THR A 111 14.19 -5.41 -4.79
CA THR A 111 14.10 -4.05 -4.26
C THR A 111 12.92 -3.86 -3.31
N GLY A 112 11.98 -4.81 -3.28
CA GLY A 112 10.82 -4.73 -2.42
C GLY A 112 9.93 -5.96 -2.50
N ILE A 113 8.82 -5.88 -1.77
CA ILE A 113 7.71 -6.83 -1.83
C ILE A 113 6.40 -6.05 -1.72
N ILE A 114 5.39 -6.45 -2.48
CA ILE A 114 4.04 -5.89 -2.39
C ILE A 114 3.03 -7.01 -2.15
N SER A 115 2.09 -6.79 -1.24
CA SER A 115 1.04 -7.74 -0.89
C SER A 115 -0.35 -7.22 -1.24
N ARG A 116 -1.37 -8.11 -1.22
CA ARG A 116 -2.78 -7.70 -1.35
C ARG A 116 -3.17 -6.68 -0.26
N PHE A 117 -2.57 -6.80 0.93
CA PHE A 117 -2.84 -5.87 2.03
C PHE A 117 -2.28 -4.47 1.74
N ASP A 118 -1.08 -4.36 1.16
CA ASP A 118 -0.49 -3.07 0.79
C ASP A 118 -1.32 -2.38 -0.30
N ILE A 119 -1.85 -3.15 -1.25
CA ILE A 119 -2.77 -2.62 -2.26
C ILE A 119 -4.04 -2.09 -1.62
N VAL A 120 -4.66 -2.85 -0.70
CA VAL A 120 -5.86 -2.38 0.04
C VAL A 120 -5.54 -1.15 0.87
N ALA A 121 -4.39 -1.13 1.56
CA ALA A 121 -3.94 0.04 2.32
C ALA A 121 -3.71 1.27 1.43
N GLY A 122 -3.24 1.06 0.18
CA GLY A 122 -3.05 2.14 -0.80
C GLY A 122 -4.36 2.80 -1.28
N PHE A 123 -5.51 2.13 -1.09
CA PHE A 123 -6.82 2.76 -1.29
C PHE A 123 -7.26 3.59 -0.08
N THR A 124 -6.62 3.42 1.07
CA THR A 124 -6.82 4.25 2.24
C THR A 124 -5.70 5.28 2.28
N ARG A 125 -5.88 6.37 1.53
CA ARG A 125 -4.94 7.48 1.56
C ARG A 125 -4.87 8.04 3.00
N PRO A 126 -3.68 8.24 3.59
CA PRO A 126 -3.54 8.82 4.92
C PRO A 126 -4.24 10.17 5.03
N ASP A 127 -4.98 10.38 6.10
CA ASP A 127 -5.79 11.58 6.32
C ASP A 127 -4.95 12.87 6.33
N ASP A 128 -3.73 12.82 6.86
CA ASP A 128 -2.77 13.93 6.87
C ASP A 128 -2.34 14.35 5.46
N LEU A 129 -2.13 13.39 4.54
CA LEU A 129 -1.80 13.70 3.15
C LEU A 129 -2.98 14.33 2.40
N ILE A 130 -4.21 13.91 2.70
CA ILE A 130 -5.42 14.52 2.13
C ILE A 130 -5.55 15.96 2.66
N GLU A 131 -5.34 16.16 3.96
CA GLU A 131 -5.39 17.48 4.60
C GLU A 131 -4.36 18.45 4.00
N ASP A 132 -3.11 18.00 3.84
CA ASP A 132 -2.02 18.78 3.26
C ASP A 132 -2.32 19.17 1.81
N GLU A 133 -2.83 18.24 0.98
CA GLU A 133 -3.19 18.54 -0.41
C GLU A 133 -4.33 19.56 -0.50
N ILE A 134 -5.35 19.44 0.35
CA ILE A 134 -6.46 20.43 0.40
C ILE A 134 -5.90 21.80 0.76
N ARG A 135 -5.04 21.92 1.77
CA ARG A 135 -4.48 23.19 2.23
C ARG A 135 -3.55 23.83 1.20
N GLU A 136 -2.57 23.06 0.71
CA GLU A 136 -1.50 23.62 -0.12
C GLU A 136 -1.88 23.69 -1.60
N ASP A 137 -2.53 22.69 -2.13
CA ASP A 137 -2.83 22.64 -3.56
C ASP A 137 -4.21 23.21 -3.86
N LEU A 138 -5.27 22.78 -3.18
CA LEU A 138 -6.61 23.21 -3.50
C LEU A 138 -6.90 24.64 -3.03
N ILE A 139 -6.73 24.94 -1.73
CA ILE A 139 -7.05 26.24 -1.16
C ILE A 139 -6.10 27.31 -1.69
N ARG A 140 -4.80 27.08 -1.59
CA ARG A 140 -3.78 28.07 -1.89
C ARG A 140 -3.51 28.26 -3.37
N ARG A 141 -3.38 27.18 -4.14
CA ARG A 141 -2.95 27.24 -5.57
C ARG A 141 -4.10 27.29 -6.56
N VAL A 142 -5.18 26.56 -6.30
CA VAL A 142 -6.30 26.47 -7.24
C VAL A 142 -7.34 27.55 -6.97
N LEU A 143 -7.76 27.71 -5.73
CA LEU A 143 -8.82 28.67 -5.36
C LEU A 143 -8.30 30.03 -4.98
N PHE A 144 -6.99 30.19 -4.76
CA PHE A 144 -6.34 31.43 -4.33
C PHE A 144 -6.98 32.05 -3.07
N VAL A 145 -7.55 31.21 -2.21
CA VAL A 145 -8.10 31.59 -0.91
C VAL A 145 -6.95 31.62 0.11
N ASP A 146 -7.03 32.56 1.05
CA ASP A 146 -6.08 32.62 2.15
C ASP A 146 -6.25 31.38 3.06
N PRO A 147 -5.26 30.49 3.16
CA PRO A 147 -5.36 29.25 3.96
C PRO A 147 -5.66 29.52 5.45
N SER A 148 -5.36 30.73 5.95
CA SER A 148 -5.67 31.10 7.34
C SER A 148 -7.16 31.32 7.62
N THR A 149 -7.97 31.43 6.59
CA THR A 149 -9.44 31.64 6.70
C THR A 149 -10.25 30.36 6.62
N VAL A 150 -9.60 29.23 6.30
CA VAL A 150 -10.22 27.91 6.16
C VAL A 150 -9.46 26.91 7.02
N ASP A 151 -10.14 26.27 7.91
CA ASP A 151 -9.64 25.09 8.61
C ASP A 151 -10.12 23.82 7.93
N VAL A 152 -9.22 22.84 7.84
CA VAL A 152 -9.47 21.53 7.24
C VAL A 152 -9.14 20.47 8.28
N ARG A 153 -10.01 19.49 8.45
CA ARG A 153 -9.76 18.28 9.23
C ARG A 153 -10.16 17.07 8.42
N VAL A 154 -9.36 16.04 8.46
CA VAL A 154 -9.66 14.77 7.81
C VAL A 154 -9.65 13.66 8.84
N SER A 155 -10.66 12.79 8.81
CA SER A 155 -10.75 11.61 9.66
C SER A 155 -11.40 10.46 8.89
N ASN A 156 -10.65 9.36 8.68
CA ASN A 156 -11.08 8.20 7.89
C ASN A 156 -11.59 8.59 6.48
N GLY A 157 -10.91 9.55 5.83
CA GLY A 157 -11.29 10.08 4.52
C GLY A 157 -12.51 11.02 4.52
N ILE A 158 -13.12 11.30 5.66
CA ILE A 158 -14.19 12.31 5.78
C ILE A 158 -13.52 13.66 6.05
N VAL A 159 -13.73 14.60 5.12
CA VAL A 159 -13.17 15.95 5.20
C VAL A 159 -14.19 16.90 5.80
N THR A 160 -13.82 17.57 6.89
CA THR A 160 -14.60 18.68 7.45
C THR A 160 -13.92 20.01 7.06
N LEU A 161 -14.65 20.86 6.35
CA LEU A 161 -14.22 22.21 5.96
C LEU A 161 -14.97 23.22 6.81
N PHE A 162 -14.28 24.11 7.51
CA PHE A 162 -14.90 25.16 8.31
C PHE A 162 -14.12 26.45 8.26
N GLY A 163 -14.82 27.57 8.43
CA GLY A 163 -14.25 28.91 8.30
C GLY A 163 -15.13 29.84 7.47
N LYS A 164 -14.54 30.91 6.97
CA LYS A 164 -15.30 31.93 6.24
C LYS A 164 -14.54 32.42 5.00
N ILE A 165 -15.12 32.19 3.83
CA ILE A 165 -14.55 32.60 2.55
C ILE A 165 -15.38 33.69 1.85
N GLY A 166 -14.99 34.06 0.62
CA GLY A 166 -15.54 35.23 -0.07
C GLY A 166 -17.00 35.06 -0.51
N THR A 167 -17.28 34.06 -1.36
CA THR A 167 -18.55 33.92 -2.01
C THR A 167 -19.18 32.54 -1.83
N ARG A 168 -20.47 32.43 -2.03
CA ARG A 168 -21.19 31.15 -2.00
C ARG A 168 -20.76 30.21 -3.12
N THR A 169 -20.41 30.77 -4.27
CA THR A 169 -19.87 29.99 -5.40
C THR A 169 -18.51 29.37 -5.03
N GLU A 170 -17.64 30.10 -4.33
CA GLU A 170 -16.37 29.57 -3.83
C GLU A 170 -16.58 28.43 -2.83
N VAL A 171 -17.56 28.53 -1.91
CA VAL A 171 -17.90 27.44 -0.96
C VAL A 171 -18.28 26.17 -1.72
N ARG A 172 -19.15 26.30 -2.72
CA ARG A 172 -19.59 25.14 -3.52
C ARG A 172 -18.44 24.54 -4.33
N LEU A 173 -17.61 25.39 -4.93
CA LEU A 173 -16.46 24.94 -5.72
C LEU A 173 -15.44 24.20 -4.84
N MET A 174 -15.18 24.72 -3.63
CA MET A 174 -14.32 24.08 -2.64
C MET A 174 -14.80 22.66 -2.33
N GLU A 175 -16.10 22.50 -2.02
CA GLU A 175 -16.69 21.19 -1.74
C GLU A 175 -16.58 20.24 -2.93
N GLU A 176 -16.95 20.69 -4.14
CA GLU A 176 -16.91 19.87 -5.34
C GLU A 176 -15.49 19.39 -5.68
N LEU A 177 -14.48 20.24 -5.54
CA LEU A 177 -13.09 19.89 -5.81
C LEU A 177 -12.53 18.98 -4.72
N THR A 178 -12.83 19.24 -3.44
CA THR A 178 -12.44 18.37 -2.33
C THR A 178 -13.02 16.97 -2.50
N ARG A 179 -14.28 16.85 -2.89
CA ARG A 179 -14.96 15.56 -3.09
C ARG A 179 -14.35 14.72 -4.21
N ARG A 180 -13.56 15.32 -5.11
CA ARG A 180 -12.87 14.64 -6.23
C ARG A 180 -11.46 14.20 -5.90
N LEU A 181 -10.94 14.56 -4.73
CA LEU A 181 -9.60 14.13 -4.34
C LEU A 181 -9.56 12.65 -3.99
N ASP A 182 -8.48 12.00 -4.38
CA ASP A 182 -8.24 10.59 -4.06
C ASP A 182 -8.20 10.39 -2.54
N GLY A 183 -8.90 9.37 -2.05
CA GLY A 183 -8.99 9.05 -0.63
C GLY A 183 -10.11 9.78 0.12
N VAL A 184 -10.76 10.77 -0.47
CA VAL A 184 -11.93 11.42 0.13
C VAL A 184 -13.17 10.54 -0.01
N VAL A 185 -13.76 10.18 1.12
CA VAL A 185 -14.98 9.37 1.21
C VAL A 185 -16.21 10.26 1.23
N ASP A 186 -16.17 11.36 1.99
CA ASP A 186 -17.24 12.34 2.09
C ASP A 186 -16.70 13.71 2.52
N VAL A 187 -17.49 14.77 2.29
CA VAL A 187 -17.15 16.14 2.66
C VAL A 187 -18.28 16.74 3.49
N ASP A 188 -17.95 17.12 4.71
CA ASP A 188 -18.81 17.87 5.62
C ASP A 188 -18.43 19.34 5.53
N ASN A 189 -19.27 20.12 4.86
CA ASN A 189 -18.96 21.49 4.51
C ASN A 189 -19.67 22.48 5.46
N GLU A 190 -18.93 22.99 6.43
CA GLU A 190 -19.36 24.00 7.41
C GLU A 190 -18.81 25.41 7.08
N LEU A 191 -18.43 25.67 5.81
CA LEU A 191 -17.93 26.97 5.39
C LEU A 191 -19.06 28.00 5.31
N GLU A 192 -18.77 29.17 5.85
CA GLU A 192 -19.62 30.37 5.69
C GLU A 192 -19.12 31.23 4.53
N TRP A 193 -20.03 31.95 3.88
CA TRP A 193 -19.70 32.94 2.85
C TRP A 193 -19.97 34.37 3.34
N ARG A 194 -19.31 35.35 2.71
CA ARG A 194 -19.52 36.77 2.98
C ARG A 194 -20.54 37.38 2.04
N ILE A 195 -20.58 36.93 0.79
CA ILE A 195 -21.39 37.44 -0.29
C ILE A 195 -22.13 36.27 -0.96
N ASP A 196 -23.45 36.38 -1.11
CA ASP A 196 -24.22 35.46 -1.94
C ASP A 196 -24.20 35.99 -3.39
N ASP A 197 -23.45 35.26 -4.25
CA ASP A 197 -23.27 35.63 -5.67
C ASP A 197 -24.09 34.74 -6.60
N THR A 198 -25.07 34.00 -6.08
CA THR A 198 -25.88 33.08 -6.88
C THR A 198 -26.98 33.78 -7.68
N ASP A 199 -27.27 35.06 -7.40
CA ASP A 199 -28.27 35.87 -8.08
C ASP A 199 -27.67 36.92 -9.05
N LEU A 200 -26.35 36.82 -9.34
CA LEU A 200 -25.63 37.65 -10.30
C LEU A 200 -25.36 36.86 -11.58
#